data_864c45aac39429af3fe579b8a8d6de2e
#
_entry.id   864c45aac39429af3fe579b8a8d6de2e
#
_cell.length_a   1.000
_cell.length_b   1.000
_cell.length_c   1.000
_cell.angle_alpha   90.00
_cell.angle_beta   90.00
_cell.angle_gamma   90.00
#
_symmetry.space_group_name_H-M   'P 1'
#
loop_
_entity.id
_entity.type
_entity.pdbx_description
1 polymer ?
#
loop_
_entity_poly.entity_id
_entity_poly.type
_entity_poly.pdbx_seq_one_letter_code
_entity_poly.pdbx_strand_id
1 'polypeptide(L)'
;MVEELRPSDLAARVRAGEDWQVLDVREPWELGIVSLPGAVAIPMNQVPNRHRELDPEQPLAVLCHSGMRSYRVAAWLQEHGFRRVVNVAGGIDAWATEVDSSMARY
;
A
#
# COMPACT_ATOMS: atom_id res chain seq x y z
N MET A 1 -1.02 11.03 -13.06
CA MET A 1 -1.58 9.67 -13.14
C MET A 1 -0.80 8.74 -12.22
N VAL A 2 -1.49 7.84 -11.55
CA VAL A 2 -0.89 6.92 -10.59
C VAL A 2 -0.69 5.55 -11.25
N GLU A 3 0.52 5.01 -11.16
CA GLU A 3 0.81 3.65 -11.59
C GLU A 3 0.07 2.67 -10.67
N GLU A 4 -0.52 1.61 -11.23
CA GLU A 4 -1.18 0.57 -10.46
C GLU A 4 -0.49 -0.77 -10.67
N LEU A 5 -0.33 -1.54 -9.58
CA LEU A 5 0.13 -2.92 -9.63
C LEU A 5 -0.89 -3.82 -8.95
N ARG A 6 -1.15 -4.98 -9.56
CA ARG A 6 -1.95 -6.01 -8.90
C ARG A 6 -1.16 -6.60 -7.73
N PRO A 7 -1.83 -7.08 -6.67
CA PRO A 7 -1.13 -7.75 -5.57
C PRO A 7 -0.19 -8.87 -6.01
N SER A 8 -0.60 -9.68 -6.97
CA SER A 8 0.24 -10.76 -7.48
C SER A 8 1.52 -10.25 -8.14
N ASP A 9 1.45 -9.13 -8.85
CA ASP A 9 2.63 -8.53 -9.49
C ASP A 9 3.58 -7.94 -8.44
N LEU A 10 3.05 -7.25 -7.44
CA LEU A 10 3.87 -6.71 -6.36
C LEU A 10 4.54 -7.84 -5.57
N ALA A 11 3.80 -8.88 -5.23
CA ALA A 11 4.34 -10.03 -4.52
C ALA A 11 5.46 -10.71 -5.32
N ALA A 12 5.31 -10.82 -6.64
CA ALA A 12 6.34 -11.39 -7.50
C ALA A 12 7.62 -10.54 -7.50
N ARG A 13 7.48 -9.22 -7.53
CA ARG A 13 8.63 -8.29 -7.49
C ARG A 13 9.38 -8.40 -6.15
N VAL A 14 8.65 -8.47 -5.06
CA VAL A 14 9.25 -8.64 -3.73
C VAL A 14 10.01 -9.98 -3.65
N ARG A 15 9.40 -11.06 -4.15
CA ARG A 15 10.07 -12.37 -4.20
C ARG A 15 11.32 -12.37 -5.09
N ALA A 16 11.34 -11.50 -6.10
CA ALA A 16 12.51 -11.34 -6.98
C ALA A 16 13.62 -10.48 -6.35
N GLY A 17 13.43 -10.00 -5.13
CA GLY A 17 14.44 -9.24 -4.39
C GLY A 17 14.31 -7.73 -4.47
N GLU A 18 13.26 -7.19 -5.07
CA GLU A 18 13.02 -5.75 -5.07
C GLU A 18 12.62 -5.28 -3.68
N ASP A 19 13.15 -4.16 -3.27
CA ASP A 19 12.97 -3.62 -1.92
C ASP A 19 11.86 -2.57 -1.89
N TRP A 20 10.63 -3.03 -1.78
CA TRP A 20 9.45 -2.18 -1.72
C TRP A 20 9.04 -1.85 -0.29
N GLN A 21 8.75 -0.56 -0.04
CA GLN A 21 7.97 -0.19 1.15
C GLN A 21 6.49 -0.38 0.83
N VAL A 22 5.71 -0.82 1.81
CA VAL A 22 4.26 -0.89 1.70
C VAL A 22 3.65 0.02 2.76
N LEU A 23 2.84 0.97 2.31
CA LEU A 23 2.11 1.90 3.19
C LEU A 23 0.64 1.50 3.23
N ASP A 24 0.15 1.14 4.40
CA ASP A 24 -1.26 0.82 4.62
C ASP A 24 -1.96 2.04 5.21
N VAL A 25 -2.91 2.59 4.46
CA VAL A 25 -3.59 3.84 4.85
C VAL A 25 -4.98 3.62 5.44
N ARG A 26 -5.26 2.37 5.84
CA ARG A 26 -6.53 2.01 6.47
C ARG A 26 -6.59 2.49 7.91
N GLU A 27 -7.82 2.47 8.47
CA GLU A 27 -8.05 2.84 9.86
C GLU A 27 -7.63 1.73 10.83
N PRO A 28 -7.32 2.08 12.10
CA PRO A 28 -6.89 1.06 13.09
C PRO A 28 -7.85 -0.11 13.25
N TRP A 29 -9.16 0.11 13.18
CA TRP A 29 -10.12 -0.99 13.31
C TRP A 29 -10.02 -1.99 12.15
N GLU A 30 -9.67 -1.51 10.95
CA GLU A 30 -9.46 -2.37 9.78
C GLU A 30 -8.21 -3.23 9.97
N LEU A 31 -7.14 -2.63 10.49
CA LEU A 31 -5.88 -3.34 10.77
C LEU A 31 -6.08 -4.45 11.79
N GLY A 32 -7.03 -4.28 12.71
CA GLY A 32 -7.37 -5.30 13.69
C GLY A 32 -8.07 -6.53 13.09
N ILE A 33 -8.67 -6.40 11.91
CA ILE A 33 -9.30 -7.53 11.21
C ILE A 33 -8.25 -8.34 10.47
N VAL A 34 -7.42 -7.66 9.68
CA VAL A 34 -6.37 -8.29 8.89
C VAL A 34 -5.32 -7.21 8.54
N SER A 35 -4.05 -7.59 8.52
CA SER A 35 -2.98 -6.67 8.13
C SER A 35 -1.92 -7.43 7.35
N LEU A 36 -1.18 -6.69 6.52
CA LEU A 36 -0.08 -7.26 5.75
C LEU A 36 1.21 -7.14 6.56
N PRO A 37 1.90 -8.26 6.84
CA PRO A 37 3.15 -8.22 7.60
C PRO A 37 4.19 -7.32 6.93
N GLY A 38 4.86 -6.50 7.73
CA GLY A 38 5.92 -5.61 7.24
C GLY A 38 5.43 -4.28 6.68
N ALA A 39 4.13 -4.07 6.55
CA ALA A 39 3.60 -2.79 6.09
C ALA A 39 3.69 -1.72 7.18
N VAL A 40 3.96 -0.48 6.76
CA VAL A 40 3.89 0.69 7.64
C VAL A 40 2.45 1.18 7.62
N ALA A 41 1.84 1.30 8.80
CA ALA A 41 0.45 1.74 8.92
C ALA A 41 0.39 3.22 9.29
N ILE A 42 -0.15 4.04 8.39
CA ILE A 42 -0.44 5.46 8.63
C ILE A 42 -1.83 5.73 8.07
N PRO A 43 -2.84 6.01 8.91
CA PRO A 43 -4.18 6.31 8.40
C PRO A 43 -4.15 7.45 7.38
N MET A 44 -5.01 7.38 6.38
CA MET A 44 -5.00 8.29 5.24
C MET A 44 -4.93 9.77 5.66
N ASN A 45 -5.74 10.17 6.65
CA ASN A 45 -5.79 11.57 7.08
C ASN A 45 -4.53 12.03 7.84
N GLN A 46 -3.66 11.12 8.25
CA GLN A 46 -2.41 11.44 8.94
C GLN A 46 -1.20 11.46 8.01
N VAL A 47 -1.35 11.04 6.77
CA VAL A 47 -0.22 10.96 5.84
C VAL A 47 0.46 12.31 5.61
N PRO A 48 -0.26 13.45 5.45
CA PRO A 48 0.41 14.73 5.28
C PRO A 48 1.34 15.09 6.44
N ASN A 49 1.00 14.71 7.66
CA ASN A 49 1.82 15.02 8.85
C ASN A 49 2.89 13.96 9.13
N ARG A 50 2.78 12.77 8.55
CA ARG A 50 3.63 11.63 8.91
C ARG A 50 4.41 11.04 7.74
N HIS A 51 4.28 11.60 6.54
CA HIS A 51 4.96 11.03 5.35
C HIS A 51 6.48 10.96 5.49
N ARG A 52 7.07 11.74 6.41
CA ARG A 52 8.51 11.69 6.67
C ARG A 52 8.97 10.38 7.30
N GLU A 53 8.04 9.55 7.78
CA GLU A 53 8.36 8.20 8.27
C GLU A 53 8.68 7.26 7.11
N LEU A 54 8.44 7.68 5.87
CA LEU A 54 8.68 6.90 4.66
C LEU A 54 9.91 7.41 3.92
N ASP A 55 10.58 6.51 3.19
CA ASP A 55 11.73 6.88 2.38
C ASP A 55 11.29 7.30 0.98
N PRO A 56 11.47 8.59 0.59
CA PRO A 56 11.02 9.07 -0.72
C PRO A 56 11.84 8.50 -1.89
N GLU A 57 12.99 7.92 -1.65
CA GLU A 57 13.84 7.34 -2.69
C GLU A 57 13.53 5.87 -2.97
N GLN A 58 12.88 5.19 -2.05
CA GLN A 58 12.55 3.78 -2.17
C GLN A 58 11.18 3.60 -2.83
N PRO A 59 11.01 2.62 -3.74
CA PRO A 59 9.69 2.32 -4.31
C PRO A 59 8.66 2.07 -3.22
N LEU A 60 7.50 2.69 -3.37
CA LEU A 60 6.44 2.66 -2.37
C LEU A 60 5.13 2.16 -2.99
N ALA A 61 4.53 1.15 -2.38
CA ALA A 61 3.22 0.65 -2.74
C ALA A 61 2.22 1.09 -1.67
N VAL A 62 1.13 1.73 -2.07
CA VAL A 62 0.11 2.22 -1.15
C VAL A 62 -1.09 1.28 -1.18
N LEU A 63 -1.52 0.86 -0.01
CA LEU A 63 -2.54 -0.17 0.20
C LEU A 63 -3.70 0.38 1.02
N CYS A 64 -4.93 0.06 0.60
CA CYS A 64 -6.12 0.23 1.43
C CYS A 64 -7.02 -1.00 1.28
N HIS A 65 -8.32 -0.88 1.57
CA HIS A 65 -9.23 -2.02 1.46
C HIS A 65 -9.43 -2.46 0.00
N SER A 66 -9.81 -1.52 -0.87
CA SER A 66 -10.19 -1.83 -2.26
C SER A 66 -9.43 -1.02 -3.31
N GLY A 67 -8.55 -0.12 -2.91
CA GLY A 67 -7.70 0.64 -3.83
C GLY A 67 -8.11 2.10 -4.05
N MET A 68 -9.18 2.59 -3.44
CA MET A 68 -9.65 3.97 -3.68
C MET A 68 -8.93 5.00 -2.81
N ARG A 69 -8.89 4.78 -1.50
CA ARG A 69 -8.18 5.69 -0.57
C ARG A 69 -6.69 5.72 -0.89
N SER A 70 -6.12 4.56 -1.17
CA SER A 70 -4.70 4.44 -1.48
C SER A 70 -4.35 5.13 -2.80
N TYR A 71 -5.25 5.14 -3.77
CA TYR A 71 -5.03 5.89 -5.02
C TYR A 71 -4.83 7.39 -4.74
N ARG A 72 -5.69 7.97 -3.89
CA ARG A 72 -5.59 9.39 -3.52
C ARG A 72 -4.29 9.69 -2.79
N VAL A 73 -3.89 8.82 -1.88
CA VAL A 73 -2.64 8.97 -1.13
C VAL A 73 -1.44 8.85 -2.08
N ALA A 74 -1.46 7.88 -2.98
CA ALA A 74 -0.39 7.71 -3.96
C ALA A 74 -0.22 8.95 -4.84
N ALA A 75 -1.33 9.53 -5.30
CA ALA A 75 -1.30 10.76 -6.10
C ALA A 75 -0.67 11.92 -5.30
N TRP A 76 -1.04 12.06 -4.02
CA TRP A 76 -0.48 13.10 -3.16
C TRP A 76 1.02 12.92 -2.95
N LEU A 77 1.45 11.69 -2.68
CA LEU A 77 2.87 11.40 -2.44
C LEU A 77 3.72 11.64 -3.69
N GLN A 78 3.22 11.33 -4.89
CA GLN A 78 3.92 11.65 -6.13
C GLN A 78 4.21 13.13 -6.26
N GLU A 79 3.28 13.97 -5.83
CA GLU A 79 3.43 15.42 -5.89
C GLU A 79 4.32 15.97 -4.76
N HIS A 80 4.67 15.13 -3.78
CA HIS A 80 5.43 15.55 -2.60
C HIS A 80 6.80 14.86 -2.51
N GLY A 81 7.41 14.59 -3.66
CA GLY A 81 8.83 14.21 -3.73
C GLY A 81 9.12 12.73 -3.68
N PHE A 82 8.12 11.87 -3.74
CA PHE A 82 8.34 10.42 -3.81
C PHE A 82 8.64 10.00 -5.25
N ARG A 83 9.77 9.32 -5.45
CA ARG A 83 10.28 9.00 -6.79
C ARG A 83 9.43 7.99 -7.54
N ARG A 84 8.97 6.97 -6.85
CA ARG A 84 8.11 5.94 -7.44
C ARG A 84 7.05 5.52 -6.45
N VAL A 85 5.80 5.78 -6.79
CA VAL A 85 4.65 5.39 -5.98
C VAL A 85 3.70 4.61 -6.86
N VAL A 86 3.24 3.46 -6.38
CA VAL A 86 2.20 2.69 -7.05
C VAL A 86 1.02 2.50 -6.11
N ASN A 87 -0.17 2.38 -6.68
CA ASN A 87 -1.35 1.96 -5.95
C ASN A 87 -1.50 0.45 -6.08
N VAL A 88 -1.78 -0.24 -4.97
CA VAL A 88 -2.10 -1.66 -5.01
C VAL A 88 -3.54 -1.81 -5.50
N ALA A 89 -3.70 -2.22 -6.73
CA ALA A 89 -5.01 -2.32 -7.38
C ALA A 89 -5.87 -3.37 -6.66
N GLY A 90 -7.08 -2.98 -6.29
CA GLY A 90 -7.99 -3.86 -5.55
C GLY A 90 -7.68 -4.00 -4.07
N GLY A 91 -6.60 -3.40 -3.58
CA GLY A 91 -6.26 -3.32 -2.16
C GLY A 91 -6.01 -4.66 -1.49
N ILE A 92 -6.16 -4.68 -0.16
CA ILE A 92 -5.95 -5.91 0.62
C ILE A 92 -7.01 -6.96 0.30
N ASP A 93 -8.17 -6.55 -0.17
CA ASP A 93 -9.20 -7.50 -0.62
C ASP A 93 -8.70 -8.33 -1.81
N ALA A 94 -8.12 -7.68 -2.82
CA ALA A 94 -7.50 -8.39 -3.94
C ALA A 94 -6.26 -9.18 -3.51
N TRP A 95 -5.51 -8.69 -2.53
CA TRP A 95 -4.38 -9.43 -1.97
C TRP A 95 -4.82 -10.79 -1.43
N ALA A 96 -5.95 -10.80 -0.71
CA ALA A 96 -6.51 -12.04 -0.16
C ALA A 96 -6.92 -13.03 -1.24
N THR A 97 -7.36 -12.55 -2.40
CA THR A 97 -7.77 -13.45 -3.49
C THR A 97 -6.61 -13.87 -4.39
N GLU A 98 -5.60 -13.02 -4.58
CA GLU A 98 -4.51 -13.27 -5.53
C GLU A 98 -3.25 -13.85 -4.90
N VAL A 99 -2.96 -13.50 -3.65
CA VAL A 99 -1.67 -13.83 -3.02
C VAL A 99 -1.83 -14.75 -1.83
N ASP A 100 -2.74 -14.46 -0.92
CA ASP A 100 -2.87 -15.21 0.33
C ASP A 100 -4.33 -15.44 0.69
N SER A 101 -4.85 -16.58 0.26
CA SER A 101 -6.25 -16.95 0.49
C SER A 101 -6.57 -17.25 1.96
N SER A 102 -5.56 -17.33 2.83
CA SER A 102 -5.77 -17.51 4.27
C SER A 102 -6.11 -16.21 4.99
N MET A 103 -5.92 -15.06 4.34
CA MET A 103 -6.21 -13.76 4.96
C MET A 103 -7.71 -13.57 5.14
N ALA A 104 -8.10 -13.00 6.28
CA ALA A 104 -9.47 -12.61 6.52
C ALA A 104 -9.90 -11.51 5.54
N ARG A 105 -11.17 -11.53 5.14
CA ARG A 105 -11.76 -10.49 4.27
C ARG A 105 -12.90 -9.80 5.00
N TYR A 106 -13.14 -8.54 4.61
CA TYR A 106 -14.20 -7.76 5.26
C TYR A 106 -14.88 -6.80 4.29
#